data_28610b79f2c7af00b6b6cc8f4b019331
#
_entry.id   28610b79f2c7af00b6b6cc8f4b019331
#
_cell.length_a   1.000
_cell.length_b   1.000
_cell.length_c   1.000
_cell.angle_alpha   90.00
_cell.angle_beta   90.00
_cell.angle_gamma   90.00
#
_symmetry.space_group_name_H-M   'P 1'
#
loop_
_entity.id
_entity.type
_entity.pdbx_description
1 polymer ?
#
loop_
_entity_poly.entity_id
_entity_poly.type
_entity_poly.pdbx_seq_one_letter_code
_entity_poly.pdbx_strand_id
1 'polypeptide(L)'
;KYESYIYETNASIVLVNNDFKPSKPISATLVKVPNAYLALAKLLQFAEKHKEHKKGIDKTAKIERSAKIGKNVYLGAYVYIGENVVIEDDVQIYSHASINDNAKVGAGTKIYNSVVVYNDCVVGANCIIHANTVIGSDGFGFAKNPDGSYFKMPQNGNVVIEDNVEIGAGTTIDR
;
A
#
# COMPACT_ATOMS: atom_id res chain seq x y z
N LYS A 1 19.99 0.78 23.52
CA LYS A 1 19.96 2.20 23.06
C LYS A 1 18.90 3.00 23.80
N TYR A 2 17.78 2.40 24.24
CA TYR A 2 16.65 3.08 24.86
C TYR A 2 16.46 2.74 26.35
N GLU A 3 17.45 2.07 26.98
CA GLU A 3 17.35 1.60 28.36
C GLU A 3 17.16 2.73 29.38
N SER A 4 17.77 3.89 29.16
CA SER A 4 17.61 5.05 30.08
C SER A 4 16.16 5.52 30.20
N TYR A 5 15.39 5.46 29.11
CA TYR A 5 14.00 5.93 29.09
C TYR A 5 13.04 5.05 29.88
N ILE A 6 13.41 3.78 30.14
CA ILE A 6 12.52 2.86 30.88
C ILE A 6 12.34 3.27 32.33
N TYR A 7 13.31 3.99 32.91
CA TYR A 7 13.28 4.45 34.29
C TYR A 7 12.49 5.75 34.50
N GLU A 8 12.18 6.44 33.41
CA GLU A 8 11.52 7.75 33.43
C GLU A 8 10.15 7.70 32.73
N THR A 9 9.75 6.55 32.22
CA THR A 9 8.49 6.41 31.48
C THR A 9 7.29 6.46 32.39
N ASN A 10 6.22 7.11 31.91
CA ASN A 10 4.89 7.07 32.53
C ASN A 10 4.00 5.94 31.97
N ALA A 11 4.56 5.04 31.14
CA ALA A 11 3.82 3.91 30.61
C ALA A 11 3.50 2.90 31.72
N SER A 12 2.27 2.39 31.73
CA SER A 12 1.86 1.33 32.69
C SER A 12 2.51 -0.03 32.37
N ILE A 13 2.80 -0.29 31.09
CA ILE A 13 3.37 -1.55 30.59
C ILE A 13 4.50 -1.26 29.63
N VAL A 14 5.61 -2.00 29.74
CA VAL A 14 6.77 -1.92 28.83
C VAL A 14 7.15 -3.33 28.38
N LEU A 15 7.28 -3.51 27.06
CA LEU A 15 7.80 -4.73 26.46
C LEU A 15 9.33 -4.73 26.53
N VAL A 16 9.92 -5.79 27.03
CA VAL A 16 11.38 -5.97 27.11
C VAL A 16 11.78 -7.36 26.65
N ASN A 17 13.02 -7.50 26.21
CA ASN A 17 13.56 -8.83 25.91
C ASN A 17 13.70 -9.67 27.19
N ASN A 18 13.66 -10.99 27.04
CA ASN A 18 13.76 -11.93 28.17
C ASN A 18 15.04 -11.76 29.01
N ASP A 19 16.13 -11.36 28.38
CA ASP A 19 17.44 -11.14 28.98
C ASP A 19 17.58 -9.80 29.70
N PHE A 20 16.62 -8.89 29.54
CA PHE A 20 16.64 -7.59 30.18
C PHE A 20 16.64 -7.71 31.72
N LYS A 21 17.63 -7.10 32.34
CA LYS A 21 17.77 -6.99 33.81
C LYS A 21 17.83 -5.51 34.18
N PRO A 22 16.84 -4.98 34.89
CA PRO A 22 16.86 -3.57 35.28
C PRO A 22 18.00 -3.30 36.26
N SER A 23 18.70 -2.19 36.09
CA SER A 23 19.71 -1.70 36.98
C SER A 23 19.18 -0.87 38.15
N LYS A 24 17.91 -0.42 38.03
CA LYS A 24 17.18 0.38 39.04
C LYS A 24 15.73 -0.09 39.11
N PRO A 25 14.99 0.23 40.19
CA PRO A 25 13.55 0.00 40.28
C PRO A 25 12.80 0.67 39.11
N ILE A 26 11.81 -0.02 38.56
CA ILE A 26 10.97 0.43 37.46
C ILE A 26 9.52 0.46 37.95
N SER A 27 8.81 1.56 37.69
CA SER A 27 7.40 1.72 38.05
C SER A 27 6.45 0.97 37.13
N ALA A 28 6.84 0.82 35.87
CA ALA A 28 6.04 0.13 34.85
C ALA A 28 6.05 -1.40 35.04
N THR A 29 4.96 -2.06 34.63
CA THR A 29 4.91 -3.52 34.52
C THR A 29 5.74 -3.97 33.31
N LEU A 30 6.74 -4.83 33.54
CA LEU A 30 7.57 -5.38 32.49
C LEU A 30 6.96 -6.66 31.92
N VAL A 31 6.67 -6.68 30.62
CA VAL A 31 6.29 -7.87 29.87
C VAL A 31 7.52 -8.38 29.12
N LYS A 32 8.08 -9.50 29.59
CA LYS A 32 9.25 -10.12 28.98
C LYS A 32 8.86 -11.01 27.82
N VAL A 33 9.51 -10.81 26.68
CA VAL A 33 9.28 -11.54 25.42
C VAL A 33 10.62 -11.90 24.76
N PRO A 34 10.67 -12.92 23.91
CA PRO A 34 11.91 -13.29 23.22
C PRO A 34 12.50 -12.17 22.36
N ASN A 35 11.62 -11.35 21.74
CA ASN A 35 12.01 -10.18 20.95
C ASN A 35 10.94 -9.10 21.10
N ALA A 36 11.26 -8.04 21.82
CA ALA A 36 10.35 -6.94 22.14
C ALA A 36 9.92 -6.16 20.88
N TYR A 37 10.81 -6.00 19.91
CA TYR A 37 10.50 -5.30 18.66
C TYR A 37 9.49 -6.09 17.80
N LEU A 38 9.71 -7.40 17.66
CA LEU A 38 8.78 -8.27 16.95
C LEU A 38 7.43 -8.36 17.67
N ALA A 39 7.42 -8.42 18.99
CA ALA A 39 6.18 -8.43 19.77
C ALA A 39 5.38 -7.14 19.58
N LEU A 40 6.06 -5.99 19.60
CA LEU A 40 5.44 -4.70 19.30
C LEU A 40 4.85 -4.67 17.88
N ALA A 41 5.62 -5.10 16.88
CA ALA A 41 5.14 -5.16 15.50
C ALA A 41 3.88 -6.02 15.37
N LYS A 42 3.83 -7.19 16.01
CA LYS A 42 2.64 -8.06 16.03
C LYS A 42 1.44 -7.40 16.71
N LEU A 43 1.65 -6.67 17.82
CA LEU A 43 0.59 -5.93 18.50
C LEU A 43 0.03 -4.82 17.63
N LEU A 44 0.90 -4.06 16.94
CA LEU A 44 0.46 -3.02 16.02
C LEU A 44 -0.31 -3.59 14.83
N GLN A 45 0.15 -4.70 14.25
CA GLN A 45 -0.58 -5.40 13.19
C GLN A 45 -1.94 -5.92 13.67
N PHE A 46 -2.00 -6.46 14.90
CA PHE A 46 -3.26 -6.90 15.50
C PHE A 46 -4.23 -5.72 15.66
N ALA A 47 -3.76 -4.60 16.19
CA ALA A 47 -4.58 -3.38 16.32
C ALA A 47 -5.06 -2.86 14.96
N GLU A 48 -4.20 -2.88 13.93
CA GLU A 48 -4.57 -2.45 12.58
C GLU A 48 -5.65 -3.34 11.95
N LYS A 49 -5.55 -4.66 12.13
CA LYS A 49 -6.57 -5.61 11.65
C LYS A 49 -7.95 -5.43 12.30
N HIS A 50 -8.00 -4.86 13.51
CA HIS A 50 -9.25 -4.61 14.23
C HIS A 50 -9.81 -3.20 14.01
N LYS A 51 -9.13 -2.35 13.25
CA LYS A 51 -9.72 -1.09 12.80
C LYS A 51 -10.84 -1.37 11.81
N GLU A 52 -11.92 -0.64 11.94
CA GLU A 52 -13.01 -0.71 10.96
C GLU A 52 -12.51 -0.35 9.57
N HIS A 53 -12.63 -1.29 8.64
CA HIS A 53 -12.36 -1.05 7.24
C HIS A 53 -13.48 -0.21 6.63
N LYS A 54 -13.12 0.86 5.93
CA LYS A 54 -14.07 1.63 5.15
C LYS A 54 -14.70 0.72 4.10
N LYS A 55 -16.01 0.91 3.87
CA LYS A 55 -16.77 0.17 2.85
C LYS A 55 -17.64 1.14 2.07
N GLY A 56 -18.01 0.72 0.87
CA GLY A 56 -18.91 1.46 0.02
C GLY A 56 -18.21 2.32 -1.01
N ILE A 57 -18.98 2.82 -1.94
CA ILE A 57 -18.53 3.58 -3.10
C ILE A 57 -19.01 5.02 -2.95
N ASP A 58 -18.06 5.96 -2.97
CA ASP A 58 -18.40 7.39 -2.93
C ASP A 58 -19.17 7.79 -4.20
N LYS A 59 -20.16 8.67 -4.06
CA LYS A 59 -21.00 9.14 -5.16
C LYS A 59 -20.25 9.87 -6.28
N THR A 60 -19.05 10.36 -5.98
CA THR A 60 -18.20 11.04 -6.96
C THR A 60 -17.22 10.10 -7.66
N ALA A 61 -17.16 8.82 -7.25
CA ALA A 61 -16.35 7.84 -7.95
C ALA A 61 -16.96 7.54 -9.34
N LYS A 62 -16.11 7.50 -10.35
CA LYS A 62 -16.49 7.16 -11.72
C LYS A 62 -16.03 5.73 -12.02
N ILE A 63 -17.00 4.87 -12.34
CA ILE A 63 -16.74 3.46 -12.66
C ILE A 63 -17.30 3.19 -14.06
N GLU A 64 -16.46 2.67 -14.95
CA GLU A 64 -16.91 2.26 -16.27
C GLU A 64 -17.77 1.00 -16.22
N ARG A 65 -18.73 0.88 -17.15
CA ARG A 65 -19.79 -0.16 -17.11
C ARG A 65 -19.26 -1.59 -17.19
N SER A 66 -18.10 -1.78 -17.84
CA SER A 66 -17.47 -3.09 -18.02
C SER A 66 -16.61 -3.51 -16.82
N ALA A 67 -16.36 -2.62 -15.87
CA ALA A 67 -15.58 -2.93 -14.68
C ALA A 67 -16.31 -3.91 -13.75
N LYS A 68 -15.56 -4.79 -13.12
CA LYS A 68 -16.05 -5.77 -12.14
C LYS A 68 -15.55 -5.40 -10.76
N ILE A 69 -16.49 -5.15 -9.84
CA ILE A 69 -16.17 -4.76 -8.46
C ILE A 69 -16.60 -5.88 -7.51
N GLY A 70 -15.67 -6.34 -6.70
CA GLY A 70 -15.87 -7.38 -5.70
C GLY A 70 -16.70 -6.94 -4.50
N LYS A 71 -16.78 -7.81 -3.50
CA LYS A 71 -17.52 -7.56 -2.26
C LYS A 71 -16.70 -6.70 -1.29
N ASN A 72 -17.40 -5.92 -0.44
CA ASN A 72 -16.81 -5.10 0.62
C ASN A 72 -15.76 -4.07 0.13
N VAL A 73 -15.76 -3.72 -1.14
CA VAL A 73 -14.83 -2.75 -1.72
C VAL A 73 -15.14 -1.35 -1.20
N TYR A 74 -14.09 -0.57 -0.93
CA TYR A 74 -14.17 0.86 -0.69
C TYR A 74 -13.58 1.64 -1.86
N LEU A 75 -14.36 2.54 -2.44
CA LEU A 75 -13.90 3.51 -3.42
C LEU A 75 -14.15 4.91 -2.88
N GLY A 76 -13.09 5.64 -2.61
CA GLY A 76 -13.13 7.02 -2.09
C GLY A 76 -13.56 8.03 -3.16
N ALA A 77 -13.68 9.29 -2.72
CA ALA A 77 -14.11 10.39 -3.60
C ALA A 77 -13.16 10.54 -4.82
N TYR A 78 -13.76 10.76 -5.99
CA TYR A 78 -13.05 10.99 -7.25
C TYR A 78 -12.12 9.85 -7.68
N VAL A 79 -12.37 8.63 -7.23
CA VAL A 79 -11.70 7.45 -7.78
C VAL A 79 -12.21 7.21 -9.20
N TYR A 80 -11.29 6.91 -10.12
CA TYR A 80 -11.61 6.46 -11.47
C TYR A 80 -11.29 4.97 -11.63
N ILE A 81 -12.25 4.21 -12.16
CA ILE A 81 -12.11 2.81 -12.53
C ILE A 81 -12.44 2.66 -14.01
N GLY A 82 -11.46 2.31 -14.80
CA GLY A 82 -11.53 2.21 -16.25
C GLY A 82 -12.28 0.97 -16.77
N GLU A 83 -12.29 0.83 -18.09
CA GLU A 83 -12.97 -0.28 -18.77
C GLU A 83 -12.29 -1.63 -18.47
N ASN A 84 -13.12 -2.67 -18.30
CA ASN A 84 -12.69 -4.06 -18.05
C ASN A 84 -11.80 -4.24 -16.81
N VAL A 85 -11.68 -3.24 -15.95
CA VAL A 85 -10.95 -3.35 -14.69
C VAL A 85 -11.59 -4.41 -13.80
N VAL A 86 -10.76 -5.18 -13.10
CA VAL A 86 -11.22 -6.16 -12.10
C VAL A 86 -10.68 -5.72 -10.74
N ILE A 87 -11.58 -5.38 -9.83
CA ILE A 87 -11.28 -5.13 -8.42
C ILE A 87 -11.85 -6.30 -7.63
N GLU A 88 -10.99 -7.03 -6.93
CA GLU A 88 -11.39 -8.17 -6.13
C GLU A 88 -11.98 -7.77 -4.76
N ASP A 89 -12.32 -8.77 -3.94
CA ASP A 89 -12.99 -8.58 -2.66
C ASP A 89 -12.10 -7.83 -1.65
N ASP A 90 -12.71 -7.05 -0.74
CA ASP A 90 -12.07 -6.35 0.38
C ASP A 90 -11.00 -5.31 -0.02
N VAL A 91 -10.93 -4.91 -1.28
CA VAL A 91 -10.01 -3.88 -1.79
C VAL A 91 -10.43 -2.49 -1.29
N GLN A 92 -9.47 -1.67 -0.91
CA GLN A 92 -9.68 -0.28 -0.50
C GLN A 92 -8.91 0.67 -1.42
N ILE A 93 -9.63 1.51 -2.15
CA ILE A 93 -9.04 2.52 -3.04
C ILE A 93 -9.43 3.90 -2.52
N TYR A 94 -8.43 4.66 -2.12
CA TYR A 94 -8.63 5.97 -1.53
C TYR A 94 -8.73 7.06 -2.60
N SER A 95 -9.16 8.25 -2.17
CA SER A 95 -9.57 9.35 -3.05
C SER A 95 -8.53 9.72 -4.10
N HIS A 96 -9.03 10.10 -5.30
CA HIS A 96 -8.24 10.53 -6.45
C HIS A 96 -7.32 9.47 -7.07
N ALA A 97 -7.42 8.21 -6.69
CA ALA A 97 -6.69 7.15 -7.38
C ALA A 97 -7.35 6.83 -8.73
N SER A 98 -6.54 6.43 -9.70
CA SER A 98 -6.98 6.01 -11.05
C SER A 98 -6.49 4.60 -11.34
N ILE A 99 -7.43 3.71 -11.63
CA ILE A 99 -7.15 2.35 -12.09
C ILE A 99 -7.61 2.29 -13.54
N ASN A 100 -6.67 2.28 -14.47
CA ASN A 100 -6.96 2.41 -15.88
C ASN A 100 -7.32 1.07 -16.52
N ASP A 101 -7.72 1.12 -17.80
CA ASP A 101 -8.37 0.02 -18.50
C ASP A 101 -7.62 -1.32 -18.42
N ASN A 102 -8.38 -2.40 -18.29
CA ASN A 102 -7.91 -3.78 -18.20
C ASN A 102 -7.01 -4.09 -16.99
N ALA A 103 -6.76 -3.14 -16.09
CA ALA A 103 -5.96 -3.39 -14.90
C ALA A 103 -6.69 -4.30 -13.92
N LYS A 104 -5.91 -4.98 -13.08
CA LYS A 104 -6.44 -5.88 -12.05
C LYS A 104 -5.88 -5.53 -10.69
N VAL A 105 -6.72 -5.61 -9.65
CA VAL A 105 -6.32 -5.39 -8.26
C VAL A 105 -6.82 -6.54 -7.42
N GLY A 106 -5.89 -7.30 -6.84
CA GLY A 106 -6.14 -8.48 -6.03
C GLY A 106 -6.72 -8.17 -4.65
N ALA A 107 -7.36 -9.18 -4.08
CA ALA A 107 -8.15 -9.08 -2.85
C ALA A 107 -7.36 -8.50 -1.66
N GLY A 108 -8.04 -7.72 -0.82
CA GLY A 108 -7.46 -7.14 0.40
C GLY A 108 -6.41 -6.04 0.18
N THR A 109 -6.14 -5.67 -1.07
CA THR A 109 -5.15 -4.63 -1.41
C THR A 109 -5.64 -3.23 -1.05
N LYS A 110 -4.72 -2.40 -0.53
CA LYS A 110 -4.95 -0.99 -0.22
C LYS A 110 -4.20 -0.10 -1.19
N ILE A 111 -4.92 0.75 -1.89
CA ILE A 111 -4.39 1.75 -2.82
C ILE A 111 -4.69 3.13 -2.26
N TYR A 112 -3.65 3.84 -1.84
CA TYR A 112 -3.79 5.15 -1.23
C TYR A 112 -4.05 6.27 -2.24
N ASN A 113 -4.20 7.48 -1.72
CA ASN A 113 -4.61 8.65 -2.50
C ASN A 113 -3.69 8.92 -3.70
N SER A 114 -4.31 9.30 -4.82
CA SER A 114 -3.60 9.76 -6.03
C SER A 114 -2.64 8.73 -6.64
N VAL A 115 -2.81 7.45 -6.35
CA VAL A 115 -2.10 6.38 -7.04
C VAL A 115 -2.67 6.23 -8.45
N VAL A 116 -1.79 6.00 -9.41
CA VAL A 116 -2.18 5.70 -10.79
C VAL A 116 -1.67 4.32 -11.19
N VAL A 117 -2.59 3.44 -11.56
CA VAL A 117 -2.28 2.14 -12.16
C VAL A 117 -2.66 2.22 -13.64
N TYR A 118 -1.67 2.11 -14.50
CA TYR A 118 -1.85 2.18 -15.94
C TYR A 118 -2.52 0.94 -16.51
N ASN A 119 -2.91 1.04 -17.78
CA ASN A 119 -3.59 0.00 -18.51
C ASN A 119 -2.83 -1.34 -18.47
N ASP A 120 -3.58 -2.44 -18.41
CA ASP A 120 -3.08 -3.81 -18.46
C ASP A 120 -2.18 -4.23 -17.28
N CYS A 121 -1.94 -3.33 -16.32
CA CYS A 121 -1.13 -3.64 -15.14
C CYS A 121 -1.89 -4.48 -14.12
N VAL A 122 -1.15 -5.26 -13.34
CA VAL A 122 -1.70 -6.15 -12.32
C VAL A 122 -1.08 -5.80 -10.97
N VAL A 123 -1.92 -5.63 -9.97
CA VAL A 123 -1.53 -5.54 -8.56
C VAL A 123 -2.11 -6.75 -7.84
N GLY A 124 -1.27 -7.55 -7.22
CA GLY A 124 -1.64 -8.77 -6.50
C GLY A 124 -2.46 -8.52 -5.24
N ALA A 125 -2.68 -9.58 -4.49
CA ALA A 125 -3.47 -9.56 -3.25
C ALA A 125 -2.67 -9.04 -2.05
N ASN A 126 -3.36 -8.45 -1.07
CA ASN A 126 -2.79 -7.96 0.20
C ASN A 126 -1.63 -6.97 0.03
N CYS A 127 -1.60 -6.23 -1.07
CA CYS A 127 -0.61 -5.19 -1.33
C CYS A 127 -0.97 -3.88 -0.62
N ILE A 128 0.05 -3.05 -0.38
CA ILE A 128 -0.12 -1.68 0.11
C ILE A 128 0.61 -0.75 -0.84
N ILE A 129 -0.14 0.08 -1.57
CA ILE A 129 0.43 1.03 -2.51
C ILE A 129 0.23 2.44 -1.93
N HIS A 130 1.31 3.07 -1.52
CA HIS A 130 1.27 4.37 -0.89
C HIS A 130 1.02 5.51 -1.88
N ALA A 131 0.60 6.66 -1.35
CA ALA A 131 0.11 7.80 -2.11
C ALA A 131 1.08 8.30 -3.18
N ASN A 132 0.52 8.80 -4.30
CA ASN A 132 1.24 9.37 -5.45
C ASN A 132 2.17 8.37 -6.17
N THR A 133 2.00 7.07 -5.96
CA THR A 133 2.72 6.04 -6.71
C THR A 133 2.12 5.91 -8.11
N VAL A 134 2.99 5.73 -9.11
CA VAL A 134 2.61 5.48 -10.51
C VAL A 134 3.13 4.11 -10.93
N ILE A 135 2.24 3.25 -11.39
CA ILE A 135 2.54 1.89 -11.83
C ILE A 135 2.23 1.76 -13.32
N GLY A 136 3.24 1.44 -14.11
CA GLY A 136 3.11 1.15 -15.54
C GLY A 136 3.22 2.38 -16.45
N SER A 137 3.88 3.45 -16.01
CA SER A 137 4.23 4.57 -16.91
C SER A 137 5.23 4.14 -17.96
N ASP A 138 5.33 4.92 -19.05
CA ASP A 138 6.35 4.68 -20.06
C ASP A 138 7.74 4.97 -19.48
N GLY A 139 8.64 4.02 -19.65
CA GLY A 139 10.06 4.20 -19.39
C GLY A 139 10.72 5.18 -20.37
N PHE A 140 11.96 5.58 -20.06
CA PHE A 140 12.75 6.42 -20.95
C PHE A 140 13.27 5.60 -22.13
N GLY A 141 12.60 5.72 -23.29
CA GLY A 141 12.99 5.03 -24.53
C GLY A 141 12.92 5.95 -25.74
N PHE A 142 14.08 6.25 -26.33
CA PHE A 142 14.18 7.06 -27.54
C PHE A 142 15.25 6.49 -28.49
N ALA A 143 14.91 6.40 -29.79
CA ALA A 143 15.86 6.13 -30.84
C ALA A 143 16.41 7.46 -31.42
N LYS A 144 17.70 7.53 -31.68
CA LYS A 144 18.32 8.72 -32.27
C LYS A 144 18.24 8.63 -33.79
N ASN A 145 17.69 9.68 -34.43
CA ASN A 145 17.65 9.81 -35.87
C ASN A 145 19.03 10.26 -36.46
N PRO A 146 19.28 10.03 -37.75
CA PRO A 146 20.52 10.48 -38.40
C PRO A 146 20.75 11.99 -38.33
N ASP A 147 19.68 12.79 -38.25
CA ASP A 147 19.74 14.26 -38.13
C ASP A 147 20.01 14.74 -36.70
N GLY A 148 20.15 13.79 -35.75
CA GLY A 148 20.38 14.07 -34.31
C GLY A 148 19.12 14.27 -33.49
N SER A 149 17.94 14.31 -34.08
CA SER A 149 16.66 14.33 -33.35
C SER A 149 16.35 12.99 -32.69
N TYR A 150 15.34 12.98 -31.79
CA TYR A 150 14.93 11.77 -31.07
C TYR A 150 13.54 11.34 -31.51
N PHE A 151 13.37 10.03 -31.70
CA PHE A 151 12.11 9.39 -31.98
C PHE A 151 11.70 8.56 -30.77
N LYS A 152 10.51 8.84 -30.17
CA LYS A 152 10.03 8.12 -29.00
C LYS A 152 9.79 6.65 -29.34
N MET A 153 10.32 5.76 -28.50
CA MET A 153 10.03 4.33 -28.51
C MET A 153 8.77 4.10 -27.65
N PRO A 154 7.62 3.72 -28.23
CA PRO A 154 6.44 3.37 -27.46
C PRO A 154 6.72 2.16 -26.56
N GLN A 155 6.22 2.23 -25.34
CA GLN A 155 6.33 1.15 -24.36
C GLN A 155 5.02 0.34 -24.36
N ASN A 156 5.07 -0.94 -24.71
CA ASN A 156 3.90 -1.80 -24.89
C ASN A 156 3.81 -2.91 -23.83
N GLY A 157 4.65 -2.85 -22.79
CA GLY A 157 4.63 -3.80 -21.70
C GLY A 157 3.57 -3.47 -20.65
N ASN A 158 3.53 -4.28 -19.59
CA ASN A 158 2.78 -4.01 -18.39
C ASN A 158 3.64 -4.28 -17.15
N VAL A 159 3.15 -3.85 -16.00
CA VAL A 159 3.76 -4.15 -14.69
C VAL A 159 2.88 -5.17 -13.97
N VAL A 160 3.52 -6.15 -13.37
CA VAL A 160 2.90 -7.11 -12.45
C VAL A 160 3.54 -6.94 -11.08
N ILE A 161 2.75 -6.49 -10.12
CA ILE A 161 3.09 -6.49 -8.70
C ILE A 161 2.52 -7.77 -8.10
N GLU A 162 3.36 -8.59 -7.52
CA GLU A 162 2.95 -9.83 -6.88
C GLU A 162 2.23 -9.59 -5.54
N ASP A 163 1.77 -10.66 -4.90
CA ASP A 163 1.06 -10.59 -3.63
C ASP A 163 1.94 -10.10 -2.47
N ASN A 164 1.32 -9.46 -1.46
CA ASN A 164 1.96 -9.03 -0.21
C ASN A 164 3.11 -8.02 -0.40
N VAL A 165 3.07 -7.21 -1.44
CA VAL A 165 4.06 -6.16 -1.74
C VAL A 165 3.62 -4.83 -1.14
N GLU A 166 4.55 -4.11 -0.52
CA GLU A 166 4.37 -2.73 -0.09
C GLU A 166 5.25 -1.79 -0.91
N ILE A 167 4.64 -0.75 -1.53
CA ILE A 167 5.32 0.24 -2.35
C ILE A 167 5.21 1.61 -1.69
N GLY A 168 6.37 2.24 -1.41
CA GLY A 168 6.46 3.55 -0.77
C GLY A 168 5.84 4.68 -1.60
N ALA A 169 5.51 5.78 -0.92
CA ALA A 169 4.88 6.93 -1.55
C ALA A 169 5.79 7.59 -2.62
N GLY A 170 5.17 8.07 -3.70
CA GLY A 170 5.87 8.78 -4.77
C GLY A 170 6.77 7.89 -5.64
N THR A 171 6.63 6.57 -5.56
CA THR A 171 7.39 5.63 -6.40
C THR A 171 6.85 5.61 -7.83
N THR A 172 7.73 5.52 -8.82
CA THR A 172 7.37 5.27 -10.21
C THR A 172 7.96 3.94 -10.67
N ILE A 173 7.12 3.09 -11.26
CA ILE A 173 7.49 1.77 -11.80
C ILE A 173 7.07 1.77 -13.27
N ASP A 174 8.05 1.76 -14.16
CA ASP A 174 7.82 1.81 -15.59
C ASP A 174 7.52 0.41 -16.16
N ARG A 175 6.75 0.40 -17.26
CA ARG A 175 6.43 -0.79 -18.04
C ARG A 175 7.52 -1.21 -19.00
#